data_ddc63538952f6087b88bec0c0ece8acc
#
_entry.id   ddc63538952f6087b88bec0c0ece8acc
#
_cell.length_a   1.000
_cell.length_b   1.000
_cell.length_c   1.000
_cell.angle_alpha   90.00
_cell.angle_beta   90.00
_cell.angle_gamma   90.00
#
_symmetry.space_group_name_H-M   'P 1'
#
loop_
_entity.id
_entity.type
_entity.pdbx_description
1 polymer ?
#
loop_
_entity_poly.entity_id
_entity_poly.type
_entity_poly.pdbx_seq_one_letter_code
_entity_poly.pdbx_strand_id
1 'polypeptide(L)'
;MKFEKEKWKEIDINVDSLWLIGPRAKGGKHSNFYHGNFAPQIPNQMIRRYTEESDVVVDLFMGSGTTLFECESLNRKYIGFDINPKVFDFVNDRMKGSEAQFCIHNCDVTSNDVSTLIENDLSSFGKRKIDLIIAHPPYMDVVKFTDLPEDLSNI
;
A
#
# COMPACT_ATOMS: atom_id res chain seq x y z
N MET A 1 17.87 -1.65 -5.04
CA MET A 1 18.98 -2.64 -4.87
C MET A 1 18.77 -3.69 -5.94
N LYS A 2 19.69 -3.81 -6.92
CA LYS A 2 19.60 -4.90 -7.91
C LYS A 2 19.71 -6.23 -7.20
N PHE A 3 18.75 -7.10 -7.42
CA PHE A 3 18.76 -8.47 -6.90
C PHE A 3 19.92 -9.24 -7.52
N GLU A 4 21.04 -9.37 -6.80
CA GLU A 4 22.15 -10.23 -7.21
C GLU A 4 21.78 -11.68 -6.87
N LYS A 5 21.43 -12.47 -7.88
CA LYS A 5 21.01 -13.88 -7.73
C LYS A 5 21.98 -14.73 -6.90
N GLU A 6 23.24 -14.36 -6.86
CA GLU A 6 24.29 -15.09 -6.16
C GLU A 6 24.27 -14.84 -4.63
N LYS A 7 23.68 -13.72 -4.19
CA LYS A 7 23.63 -13.33 -2.78
C LYS A 7 22.25 -13.49 -2.14
N TRP A 8 21.32 -14.19 -2.78
CA TRP A 8 19.93 -14.31 -2.30
C TRP A 8 19.82 -14.86 -0.87
N LYS A 9 20.76 -15.69 -0.42
CA LYS A 9 20.80 -16.24 0.94
C LYS A 9 21.24 -15.21 2.01
N GLU A 10 21.89 -14.13 1.58
CA GLU A 10 22.39 -13.07 2.46
C GLU A 10 21.41 -11.89 2.56
N ILE A 11 20.40 -11.88 1.70
CA ILE A 11 19.40 -10.80 1.62
C ILE A 11 18.22 -11.21 2.49
N ASP A 12 17.78 -10.31 3.38
CA ASP A 12 16.57 -10.44 4.18
C ASP A 12 15.29 -10.25 3.31
N ILE A 13 15.17 -11.09 2.27
CA ILE A 13 14.01 -11.20 1.39
C ILE A 13 13.56 -12.66 1.37
N ASN A 14 12.33 -12.91 1.76
CA ASN A 14 11.74 -14.23 1.72
C ASN A 14 11.55 -14.69 0.28
N VAL A 15 12.25 -15.71 -0.14
CA VAL A 15 12.17 -16.27 -1.51
C VAL A 15 11.32 -17.54 -1.58
N ASP A 16 10.98 -18.12 -0.43
CA ASP A 16 10.16 -19.32 -0.32
C ASP A 16 8.68 -19.05 -0.60
N SER A 17 7.92 -20.08 -0.88
CA SER A 17 6.47 -20.02 -1.04
C SER A 17 5.71 -19.94 0.29
N LEU A 18 6.35 -20.35 1.40
CA LEU A 18 5.82 -20.26 2.76
C LEU A 18 6.60 -19.20 3.55
N TRP A 19 5.89 -18.16 3.96
CA TRP A 19 6.44 -17.13 4.82
C TRP A 19 5.97 -17.31 6.26
N LEU A 20 6.87 -17.62 7.15
CA LEU A 20 6.62 -17.63 8.58
C LEU A 20 6.80 -16.21 9.11
N ILE A 21 5.73 -15.44 9.05
CA ILE A 21 5.71 -14.07 9.56
C ILE A 21 5.59 -14.14 11.08
N GLY A 22 6.62 -13.69 11.78
CA GLY A 22 6.61 -13.57 13.23
C GLY A 22 5.57 -12.55 13.73
N PRO A 23 5.68 -12.11 14.99
CA PRO A 23 4.78 -11.09 15.52
C PRO A 23 4.74 -9.88 14.59
N ARG A 24 3.53 -9.30 14.43
CA ARG A 24 3.33 -8.08 13.64
C ARG A 24 4.36 -7.02 14.03
N ALA A 25 5.09 -6.50 13.06
CA ALA A 25 6.03 -5.41 13.30
C ALA A 25 5.29 -4.19 13.88
N LYS A 26 5.90 -3.58 14.88
CA LYS A 26 5.40 -2.39 15.57
C LYS A 26 6.44 -1.28 15.40
N GLY A 27 5.97 -0.06 15.22
CA GLY A 27 6.86 1.10 15.12
C GLY A 27 6.48 2.03 13.99
N GLY A 28 7.16 3.17 13.90
CA GLY A 28 6.88 4.20 12.91
C GLY A 28 5.42 4.68 12.96
N LYS A 29 4.81 4.77 11.80
CA LYS A 29 3.43 5.22 11.62
C LYS A 29 2.40 4.08 11.72
N HIS A 30 2.84 2.81 11.85
CA HIS A 30 1.94 1.66 11.91
C HIS A 30 1.06 1.69 13.15
N SER A 31 -0.20 1.30 12.98
CA SER A 31 -1.23 1.33 14.00
C SER A 31 -2.15 0.13 13.87
N ASN A 32 -2.74 -0.30 14.98
CA ASN A 32 -3.81 -1.31 15.00
C ASN A 32 -5.21 -0.67 14.96
N PHE A 33 -5.30 0.58 14.53
CA PHE A 33 -6.54 1.34 14.49
C PHE A 33 -7.61 0.68 13.59
N TYR A 34 -7.18 0.04 12.51
CA TYR A 34 -8.06 -0.50 11.50
C TYR A 34 -8.03 -2.03 11.50
N HIS A 35 -9.20 -2.67 11.63
CA HIS A 35 -9.31 -4.12 11.51
C HIS A 35 -9.05 -4.54 10.05
N GLY A 36 -8.41 -5.69 9.84
CA GLY A 36 -8.13 -6.20 8.50
C GLY A 36 -6.78 -5.79 7.91
N ASN A 37 -5.98 -5.00 8.62
CA ASN A 37 -4.62 -4.68 8.15
C ASN A 37 -3.74 -5.94 8.13
N PHE A 38 -3.12 -6.21 7.00
CA PHE A 38 -2.04 -7.21 6.97
C PHE A 38 -0.79 -6.73 7.71
N ALA A 39 0.08 -7.68 8.09
CA ALA A 39 1.31 -7.34 8.81
C ALA A 39 2.25 -6.49 7.91
N PRO A 40 2.89 -5.42 8.45
CA PRO A 40 3.81 -4.57 7.68
C PRO A 40 4.92 -5.33 6.95
N GLN A 41 5.32 -6.47 7.49
CA GLN A 41 6.33 -7.35 6.88
C GLN A 41 5.92 -7.83 5.48
N ILE A 42 4.61 -7.98 5.21
CA ILE A 42 4.12 -8.46 3.90
C ILE A 42 4.39 -7.42 2.80
N PRO A 43 3.87 -6.18 2.86
CA PRO A 43 4.17 -5.19 1.85
C PRO A 43 5.65 -4.82 1.82
N ASN A 44 6.36 -4.81 2.96
CA ASN A 44 7.81 -4.60 2.98
C ASN A 44 8.54 -5.59 2.08
N GLN A 45 8.27 -6.89 2.22
CA GLN A 45 8.89 -7.93 1.39
C GLN A 45 8.51 -7.79 -0.09
N MET A 46 7.24 -7.49 -0.40
CA MET A 46 6.79 -7.30 -1.78
C MET A 46 7.45 -6.10 -2.44
N ILE A 47 7.49 -4.96 -1.75
CA ILE A 47 8.11 -3.73 -2.26
C ILE A 47 9.60 -3.95 -2.51
N ARG A 48 10.33 -4.51 -1.56
CA ARG A 48 11.77 -4.78 -1.70
C ARG A 48 12.09 -5.79 -2.79
N ARG A 49 11.19 -6.74 -3.03
CA ARG A 49 11.36 -7.79 -4.01
C ARG A 49 11.13 -7.32 -5.43
N TYR A 50 10.15 -6.44 -5.63
CA TYR A 50 9.65 -6.11 -6.97
C TYR A 50 9.91 -4.67 -7.41
N THR A 51 10.45 -3.82 -6.52
CA THR A 51 10.70 -2.41 -6.82
C THR A 51 12.09 -1.97 -6.40
N GLU A 52 12.55 -0.88 -7.01
CA GLU A 52 13.76 -0.13 -6.62
C GLU A 52 13.36 1.21 -5.98
N GLU A 53 14.33 1.95 -5.41
CA GLU A 53 14.09 3.29 -4.88
C GLU A 53 13.49 4.20 -5.96
N SER A 54 12.57 5.06 -5.55
CA SER A 54 11.79 5.95 -6.41
C SER A 54 10.83 5.28 -7.40
N ASP A 55 10.67 3.95 -7.37
CA ASP A 55 9.62 3.26 -8.13
C ASP A 55 8.23 3.56 -7.55
N VAL A 56 7.20 3.36 -8.37
CA VAL A 56 5.82 3.68 -8.03
C VAL A 56 5.05 2.42 -7.63
N VAL A 57 4.50 2.45 -6.42
CA VAL A 57 3.61 1.42 -5.87
C VAL A 57 2.19 1.97 -5.84
N VAL A 58 1.25 1.22 -6.40
CA VAL A 58 -0.19 1.52 -6.31
C VAL A 58 -0.86 0.54 -5.36
N ASP A 59 -1.66 1.05 -4.43
CA ASP A 59 -2.46 0.27 -3.49
C ASP A 59 -3.95 0.56 -3.70
N LEU A 60 -4.69 -0.43 -4.18
CA LEU A 60 -6.10 -0.28 -4.52
C LEU A 60 -7.04 -0.31 -3.31
N PHE A 61 -6.55 -0.78 -2.14
CA PHE A 61 -7.30 -0.88 -0.89
C PHE A 61 -6.41 -0.44 0.26
N MET A 62 -6.14 0.87 0.32
CA MET A 62 -5.12 1.49 1.18
C MET A 62 -5.29 1.14 2.66
N GLY A 63 -6.53 1.01 3.13
CA GLY A 63 -6.80 0.82 4.55
C GLY A 63 -6.09 1.89 5.39
N SER A 64 -5.58 1.51 6.53
CA SER A 64 -4.87 2.45 7.42
C SER A 64 -3.43 2.80 6.98
N GLY A 65 -3.09 2.60 5.71
CA GLY A 65 -1.84 3.06 5.12
C GLY A 65 -0.62 2.17 5.34
N THR A 66 -0.81 0.89 5.65
CA THR A 66 0.32 -0.02 5.94
C THR A 66 1.33 -0.05 4.78
N THR A 67 0.86 -0.17 3.53
CA THR A 67 1.71 -0.14 2.34
C THR A 67 2.41 1.20 2.15
N LEU A 68 1.69 2.31 2.37
CA LEU A 68 2.24 3.67 2.26
C LEU A 68 3.41 3.88 3.22
N PHE A 69 3.27 3.46 4.48
CA PHE A 69 4.33 3.64 5.47
C PHE A 69 5.57 2.81 5.16
N GLU A 70 5.39 1.64 4.53
CA GLU A 70 6.52 0.86 4.02
C GLU A 70 7.15 1.52 2.78
N CYS A 71 6.36 2.10 1.88
CA CYS A 71 6.86 2.88 0.74
C CYS A 71 7.68 4.08 1.21
N GLU A 72 7.20 4.82 2.22
CA GLU A 72 7.94 5.92 2.83
C GLU A 72 9.29 5.44 3.39
N SER A 73 9.29 4.38 4.21
CA SER A 73 10.50 3.85 4.84
C SER A 73 11.53 3.32 3.84
N LEU A 74 11.05 2.86 2.68
CA LEU A 74 11.86 2.26 1.62
C LEU A 74 12.15 3.24 0.46
N ASN A 75 11.74 4.50 0.57
CA ASN A 75 11.94 5.53 -0.44
C ASN A 75 11.29 5.19 -1.80
N ARG A 76 10.05 4.69 -1.78
CA ARG A 76 9.19 4.46 -2.93
C ARG A 76 8.12 5.54 -3.02
N LYS A 77 7.67 5.83 -4.24
CA LYS A 77 6.50 6.68 -4.49
C LYS A 77 5.24 5.84 -4.33
N TYR A 78 4.16 6.47 -3.87
CA TYR A 78 2.95 5.75 -3.54
C TYR A 78 1.69 6.43 -4.10
N ILE A 79 0.78 5.63 -4.63
CA ILE A 79 -0.58 6.06 -4.99
C ILE A 79 -1.55 5.11 -4.29
N GLY A 80 -2.46 5.63 -3.48
CA GLY A 80 -3.40 4.82 -2.72
C GLY A 80 -4.85 5.23 -2.89
N PHE A 81 -5.73 4.24 -2.84
CA PHE A 81 -7.18 4.42 -2.96
C PHE A 81 -7.88 3.76 -1.78
N ASP A 82 -8.92 4.40 -1.29
CA ASP A 82 -9.83 3.81 -0.31
C ASP A 82 -11.20 4.49 -0.39
N ILE A 83 -12.26 3.70 -0.32
CA ILE A 83 -13.63 4.21 -0.35
C ILE A 83 -14.05 4.83 0.99
N ASN A 84 -13.40 4.45 2.08
CA ASN A 84 -13.74 4.87 3.45
C ASN A 84 -13.11 6.23 3.80
N PRO A 85 -13.91 7.32 3.91
CA PRO A 85 -13.38 8.65 4.20
C PRO A 85 -12.68 8.75 5.57
N LYS A 86 -13.10 7.97 6.56
CA LYS A 86 -12.45 7.97 7.90
C LYS A 86 -11.03 7.44 7.84
N VAL A 87 -10.80 6.47 6.97
CA VAL A 87 -9.48 5.88 6.74
C VAL A 87 -8.61 6.86 5.97
N PHE A 88 -9.17 7.49 4.95
CA PHE A 88 -8.49 8.54 4.19
C PHE A 88 -8.01 9.68 5.10
N ASP A 89 -8.89 10.21 5.95
CA ASP A 89 -8.54 11.28 6.91
C ASP A 89 -7.45 10.83 7.89
N PHE A 90 -7.56 9.61 8.41
CA PHE A 90 -6.56 9.04 9.31
C PHE A 90 -5.17 8.95 8.66
N VAL A 91 -5.09 8.44 7.44
CA VAL A 91 -3.82 8.31 6.72
C VAL A 91 -3.25 9.67 6.37
N ASN A 92 -4.09 10.59 5.91
CA ASN A 92 -3.69 11.96 5.60
C ASN A 92 -3.08 12.66 6.83
N ASP A 93 -3.70 12.50 8.01
CA ASP A 93 -3.17 13.04 9.26
C ASP A 93 -1.81 12.43 9.63
N ARG A 94 -1.64 11.13 9.46
CA ARG A 94 -0.39 10.41 9.73
C ARG A 94 0.75 10.82 8.81
N MET A 95 0.43 11.27 7.62
CA MET A 95 1.42 11.69 6.61
C MET A 95 1.76 13.18 6.67
N LYS A 96 1.14 13.96 7.56
CA LYS A 96 1.48 15.38 7.76
C LYS A 96 2.95 15.55 8.12
N GLY A 97 3.64 16.39 7.36
CA GLY A 97 5.08 16.65 7.53
C GLY A 97 6.01 15.57 6.97
N SER A 98 5.48 14.56 6.29
CA SER A 98 6.29 13.60 5.54
C SER A 98 6.88 14.23 4.28
N GLU A 99 8.13 13.91 3.98
CA GLU A 99 8.80 14.27 2.71
C GLU A 99 8.61 13.21 1.61
N ALA A 100 7.89 12.11 1.92
CA ALA A 100 7.60 11.07 0.95
C ALA A 100 6.76 11.61 -0.21
N GLN A 101 6.99 11.09 -1.41
CA GLN A 101 6.14 11.39 -2.57
C GLN A 101 4.97 10.41 -2.60
N PHE A 102 3.78 10.90 -2.28
CA PHE A 102 2.57 10.08 -2.28
C PHE A 102 1.35 10.88 -2.71
N CYS A 103 0.37 10.18 -3.28
CA CYS A 103 -0.99 10.65 -3.52
C CYS A 103 -1.96 9.64 -2.92
N ILE A 104 -3.02 10.12 -2.30
CA ILE A 104 -4.09 9.27 -1.78
C ILE A 104 -5.44 9.82 -2.23
N HIS A 105 -6.37 8.94 -2.54
CA HIS A 105 -7.68 9.28 -3.08
C HIS A 105 -8.79 8.58 -2.29
N ASN A 106 -9.81 9.35 -1.88
CA ASN A 106 -11.02 8.76 -1.33
C ASN A 106 -12.02 8.54 -2.46
N CYS A 107 -11.99 7.36 -3.04
CA CYS A 107 -12.89 6.99 -4.13
C CYS A 107 -13.04 5.47 -4.25
N ASP A 108 -14.09 5.06 -4.95
CA ASP A 108 -14.28 3.69 -5.41
C ASP A 108 -13.29 3.36 -6.52
N VAL A 109 -12.50 2.29 -6.32
CA VAL A 109 -11.48 1.83 -7.30
C VAL A 109 -12.08 1.28 -8.59
N THR A 110 -13.37 1.02 -8.65
CA THR A 110 -14.09 0.61 -9.86
C THR A 110 -14.56 1.79 -10.70
N SER A 111 -14.40 3.02 -10.19
CA SER A 111 -14.75 4.24 -10.91
C SER A 111 -13.92 4.42 -12.18
N ASN A 112 -14.56 4.96 -13.22
CA ASN A 112 -13.89 5.28 -14.49
C ASN A 112 -12.78 6.35 -14.35
N ASP A 113 -12.77 7.10 -13.26
CA ASP A 113 -11.81 8.18 -13.03
C ASP A 113 -10.46 7.69 -12.49
N VAL A 114 -10.39 6.46 -11.96
CA VAL A 114 -9.19 5.91 -11.33
C VAL A 114 -7.99 5.90 -12.26
N SER A 115 -8.17 5.53 -13.51
CA SER A 115 -7.08 5.54 -14.49
C SER A 115 -6.53 6.96 -14.72
N THR A 116 -7.40 7.95 -14.81
CA THR A 116 -7.03 9.37 -14.98
C THR A 116 -6.30 9.90 -13.75
N LEU A 117 -6.76 9.55 -12.55
CA LEU A 117 -6.07 9.91 -11.30
C LEU A 117 -4.66 9.34 -11.26
N ILE A 118 -4.49 8.05 -11.58
CA ILE A 118 -3.18 7.39 -11.63
C ILE A 118 -2.25 8.08 -12.65
N GLU A 119 -2.74 8.39 -13.86
CA GLU A 119 -1.95 9.07 -14.89
C GLU A 119 -1.47 10.45 -14.44
N ASN A 120 -2.34 11.22 -13.79
CA ASN A 120 -2.01 12.53 -13.25
C ASN A 120 -0.95 12.44 -12.14
N ASP A 121 -1.10 11.46 -11.23
CA ASP A 121 -0.15 11.23 -10.14
C ASP A 121 1.20 10.77 -10.67
N LEU A 122 1.22 9.83 -11.62
CA LEU A 122 2.45 9.41 -12.29
C LEU A 122 3.16 10.61 -12.92
N SER A 123 2.41 11.48 -13.61
CA SER A 123 2.95 12.69 -14.23
C SER A 123 3.54 13.64 -13.17
N SER A 124 2.86 13.84 -12.04
CA SER A 124 3.35 14.66 -10.92
C SER A 124 4.66 14.12 -10.31
N PHE A 125 4.82 12.82 -10.32
CA PHE A 125 6.05 12.14 -9.88
C PHE A 125 7.16 12.12 -10.94
N GLY A 126 6.92 12.61 -12.15
CA GLY A 126 7.84 12.49 -13.29
C GLY A 126 8.00 11.05 -13.77
N LYS A 127 6.98 10.22 -13.59
CA LYS A 127 6.95 8.79 -13.96
C LYS A 127 5.94 8.54 -15.09
N ARG A 128 6.06 7.41 -15.75
CA ARG A 128 5.18 7.00 -16.86
C ARG A 128 4.58 5.61 -16.70
N LYS A 129 4.95 4.90 -15.65
CA LYS A 129 4.48 3.54 -15.38
C LYS A 129 4.36 3.28 -13.89
N ILE A 130 3.52 2.33 -13.57
CA ILE A 130 3.45 1.67 -12.26
C ILE A 130 4.47 0.54 -12.24
N ASP A 131 5.19 0.37 -11.14
CA ASP A 131 6.18 -0.70 -10.98
C ASP A 131 5.62 -1.86 -10.16
N LEU A 132 4.72 -1.61 -9.21
CA LEU A 132 4.03 -2.62 -8.42
C LEU A 132 2.59 -2.19 -8.11
N ILE A 133 1.67 -3.13 -8.23
CA ILE A 133 0.29 -2.97 -7.73
C ILE A 133 0.07 -3.94 -6.58
N ILE A 134 -0.42 -3.43 -5.46
CA ILE A 134 -0.85 -4.22 -4.31
C ILE A 134 -2.37 -4.08 -4.19
N ALA A 135 -3.06 -5.20 -4.00
CA ALA A 135 -4.49 -5.23 -3.77
C ALA A 135 -4.81 -6.21 -2.64
N HIS A 136 -5.37 -5.67 -1.56
CA HIS A 136 -5.83 -6.45 -0.41
C HIS A 136 -7.30 -6.10 -0.11
N PRO A 137 -8.22 -6.63 -0.94
CA PRO A 137 -9.64 -6.29 -0.84
C PRO A 137 -10.26 -6.86 0.45
N PRO A 138 -11.42 -6.33 0.87
CA PRO A 138 -12.23 -6.94 1.92
C PRO A 138 -12.57 -8.40 1.61
N TYR A 139 -12.72 -9.20 2.66
CA TYR A 139 -13.11 -10.62 2.54
C TYR A 139 -14.62 -10.78 2.70
N MET A 140 -15.39 -10.31 1.72
CA MET A 140 -16.86 -10.37 1.74
C MET A 140 -17.41 -9.75 3.07
N ASP A 141 -18.44 -10.33 3.65
CA ASP A 141 -19.13 -9.87 4.87
C ASP A 141 -18.43 -10.24 6.20
N VAL A 142 -17.16 -10.65 6.18
CA VAL A 142 -16.41 -11.00 7.40
C VAL A 142 -16.26 -9.79 8.33
N VAL A 143 -15.98 -8.60 7.75
CA VAL A 143 -15.94 -7.33 8.47
C VAL A 143 -16.55 -6.26 7.58
N LYS A 144 -17.62 -5.64 8.06
CA LYS A 144 -18.24 -4.50 7.39
C LYS A 144 -17.44 -3.23 7.70
N PHE A 145 -16.95 -2.56 6.67
CA PHE A 145 -16.10 -1.38 6.82
C PHE A 145 -16.88 -0.07 6.67
N THR A 146 -17.85 0.00 5.76
CA THR A 146 -18.73 1.16 5.58
C THR A 146 -20.16 0.73 5.28
N ASP A 147 -21.09 1.71 5.22
CA ASP A 147 -22.46 1.49 4.76
C ASP A 147 -22.66 1.88 3.28
N LEU A 148 -21.57 2.16 2.57
CA LEU A 148 -21.63 2.52 1.16
C LEU A 148 -21.99 1.31 0.29
N PRO A 149 -22.92 1.43 -0.67
CA PRO A 149 -23.31 0.31 -1.53
C PRO A 149 -22.16 -0.26 -2.36
N GLU A 150 -21.17 0.57 -2.68
CA GLU A 150 -19.99 0.21 -3.47
C GLU A 150 -18.90 -0.47 -2.64
N ASP A 151 -19.05 -0.51 -1.31
CA ASP A 151 -18.08 -1.19 -0.44
C ASP A 151 -18.20 -2.71 -0.59
N LEU A 152 -17.12 -3.34 -1.06
CA LEU A 152 -17.04 -4.78 -1.27
C LEU A 152 -17.29 -5.61 0.00
N SER A 153 -17.20 -5.01 1.18
CA SER A 153 -17.55 -5.68 2.45
C SER A 153 -19.07 -5.83 2.67
N ASN A 154 -19.88 -5.27 1.79
CA ASN A 154 -21.34 -5.36 1.84
C ASN A 154 -21.93 -6.40 0.87
N ILE A 155 -21.08 -7.18 0.17
CA ILE A 155 -21.49 -8.19 -0.82
C ILE A 155 -21.61 -9.56 -0.17
#